data_51192643ba3535ee49afeca7f572cf7e
#
_entry.id   51192643ba3535ee49afeca7f572cf7e
#
_cell.length_a   1.000
_cell.length_b   1.000
_cell.length_c   1.000
_cell.angle_alpha   90.00
_cell.angle_beta   90.00
_cell.angle_gamma   90.00
#
_symmetry.space_group_name_H-M   'P 1'
#
loop_
_entity.id
_entity.type
_entity.pdbx_description
1 polymer ?
#
loop_
_entity_poly.entity_id
_entity_poly.type
_entity_poly.pdbx_seq_one_letter_code
_entity_poly.pdbx_strand_id
1 'polypeptide(L)'
;MRKMTIEEHYMKEAIRQAKKAAALKEVPIGCVIVYDGRIIAMRKACRILGDWRLEDCTMYVTLEPCPMCAGAIVQARIPKVVIGCMNPKAGCAGSVLDMLHEDGFNHQVETEVGLLGEECSQMLKDFFKALREEGKRKKQTIEVSKAKKSADSITH
;
A
#
# COMPACT_ATOMS: atom_id res chain seq x y z
N MET A 1 29.51 0.37 -8.05
CA MET A 1 28.17 0.69 -7.51
C MET A 1 27.15 0.75 -8.66
N ARG A 2 26.13 -0.07 -8.61
CA ARG A 2 25.03 -0.01 -9.56
C ARG A 2 24.28 1.32 -9.40
N LYS A 3 24.10 2.08 -10.48
CA LYS A 3 23.25 3.27 -10.44
C LYS A 3 21.80 2.86 -10.29
N MET A 4 21.06 3.52 -9.42
CA MET A 4 19.61 3.36 -9.27
C MET A 4 18.91 3.76 -10.58
N THR A 5 17.97 2.93 -11.03
CA THR A 5 17.17 3.25 -12.22
C THR A 5 16.12 4.31 -11.89
N ILE A 6 15.55 4.94 -12.91
CA ILE A 6 14.45 5.91 -12.71
C ILE A 6 13.22 5.24 -12.11
N GLU A 7 12.93 4.01 -12.52
CA GLU A 7 11.84 3.20 -11.99
C GLU A 7 12.03 2.91 -10.49
N GLU A 8 13.25 2.51 -10.11
CA GLU A 8 13.61 2.31 -8.69
C GLU A 8 13.47 3.61 -7.88
N HIS A 9 13.79 4.76 -8.47
CA HIS A 9 13.59 6.06 -7.83
C HIS A 9 12.12 6.31 -7.49
N TYR A 10 11.20 6.08 -8.43
CA TYR A 10 9.77 6.27 -8.19
C TYR A 10 9.22 5.27 -7.16
N MET A 11 9.65 4.01 -7.19
CA MET A 11 9.26 3.04 -6.17
C MET A 11 9.81 3.40 -4.79
N LYS A 12 11.04 3.93 -4.69
CA LYS A 12 11.59 4.46 -3.43
C LYS A 12 10.75 5.61 -2.86
N GLU A 13 10.21 6.47 -3.72
CA GLU A 13 9.27 7.51 -3.27
C GLU A 13 7.95 6.92 -2.75
N ALA A 14 7.41 5.89 -3.40
CA ALA A 14 6.25 5.16 -2.88
C ALA A 14 6.55 4.52 -1.51
N ILE A 15 7.71 3.88 -1.35
CA ILE A 15 8.18 3.33 -0.06
C ILE A 15 8.30 4.44 0.99
N ARG A 16 8.78 5.62 0.62
CA ARG A 16 8.86 6.77 1.53
C ARG A 16 7.48 7.23 2.02
N GLN A 17 6.46 7.21 1.16
CA GLN A 17 5.08 7.48 1.58
C GLN A 17 4.54 6.39 2.53
N ALA A 18 4.84 5.12 2.26
CA ALA A 18 4.48 4.01 3.14
C ALA A 18 5.12 4.14 4.53
N LYS A 19 6.39 4.54 4.61
CA LYS A 19 7.08 4.80 5.89
C LYS A 19 6.44 5.94 6.68
N LYS A 20 5.92 6.97 6.01
CA LYS A 20 5.16 8.04 6.67
C LYS A 20 3.85 7.52 7.26
N ALA A 21 3.13 6.65 6.56
CA ALA A 21 1.93 6.00 7.09
C ALA A 21 2.26 5.15 8.32
N ALA A 22 3.34 4.35 8.28
CA ALA A 22 3.81 3.58 9.44
C ALA A 22 4.09 4.45 10.68
N ALA A 23 4.69 5.64 10.49
CA ALA A 23 4.96 6.58 11.57
C ALA A 23 3.67 7.11 12.22
N LEU A 24 2.56 7.13 11.50
CA LEU A 24 1.21 7.46 11.98
C LEU A 24 0.46 6.24 12.52
N LYS A 25 1.12 5.08 12.65
CA LYS A 25 0.53 3.79 13.03
C LYS A 25 -0.53 3.27 12.04
N GLU A 26 -0.47 3.71 10.81
CA GLU A 26 -1.27 3.19 9.70
C GLU A 26 -0.51 2.12 8.92
N VAL A 27 -1.24 1.27 8.20
CA VAL A 27 -0.63 0.21 7.38
C VAL A 27 0.31 0.85 6.34
N PRO A 28 1.59 0.41 6.26
CA PRO A 28 2.59 1.03 5.40
C PRO A 28 2.41 0.66 3.92
N ILE A 29 1.42 1.25 3.31
CA ILE A 29 1.17 1.18 1.87
C ILE A 29 1.38 2.57 1.29
N GLY A 30 2.25 2.66 0.30
CA GLY A 30 2.58 3.92 -0.36
C GLY A 30 2.36 3.84 -1.86
N CYS A 31 1.97 4.96 -2.42
CA CYS A 31 1.72 5.11 -3.84
C CYS A 31 2.19 6.48 -4.33
N VAL A 32 2.73 6.52 -5.52
CA VAL A 32 3.00 7.76 -6.26
C VAL A 32 2.50 7.64 -7.70
N ILE A 33 2.08 8.76 -8.26
CA ILE A 33 1.69 8.88 -9.65
C ILE A 33 2.73 9.73 -10.36
N VAL A 34 3.18 9.27 -11.50
CA VAL A 34 4.19 9.93 -12.33
C VAL A 34 3.54 10.38 -13.64
N TYR A 35 3.70 11.65 -13.98
CA TYR A 35 3.32 12.26 -15.23
C TYR A 35 4.48 13.09 -15.78
N ASP A 36 4.85 12.89 -17.02
CA ASP A 36 5.96 13.59 -17.68
C ASP A 36 7.25 13.62 -16.82
N GLY A 37 7.64 12.45 -16.28
CA GLY A 37 8.83 12.29 -15.45
C GLY A 37 8.75 12.95 -14.06
N ARG A 38 7.60 13.46 -13.65
CA ARG A 38 7.40 14.16 -12.37
C ARG A 38 6.40 13.42 -11.49
N ILE A 39 6.72 13.31 -10.21
CA ILE A 39 5.78 12.78 -9.22
C ILE A 39 4.72 13.85 -8.93
N ILE A 40 3.46 13.46 -9.06
CA ILE A 40 2.31 14.32 -8.81
C ILE A 40 1.35 13.67 -7.81
N ALA A 41 0.71 14.45 -6.97
CA ALA A 41 -0.36 13.95 -6.13
C ALA A 41 -1.63 13.70 -6.99
N MET A 42 -2.39 12.63 -6.69
CA MET A 42 -3.56 12.23 -7.48
C MET A 42 -4.53 13.40 -7.73
N ARG A 43 -4.88 14.18 -6.70
CA ARG A 43 -5.73 15.37 -6.86
C ARG A 43 -5.09 16.46 -7.74
N LYS A 44 -3.77 16.55 -7.72
CA LYS A 44 -3.02 17.49 -8.54
C LYS A 44 -2.93 17.01 -9.99
N ALA A 45 -2.87 15.68 -10.23
CA ALA A 45 -2.89 15.07 -11.54
C ALA A 45 -4.16 15.48 -12.31
N CYS A 46 -5.33 15.28 -11.71
CA CYS A 46 -6.61 15.68 -12.32
C CYS A 46 -6.70 17.18 -12.64
N ARG A 47 -6.09 18.04 -11.81
CA ARG A 47 -6.05 19.49 -12.06
C ARG A 47 -5.10 19.88 -13.19
N ILE A 48 -3.92 19.23 -13.26
CA ILE A 48 -2.91 19.53 -14.30
C ILE A 48 -3.41 19.07 -15.66
N LEU A 49 -4.03 17.88 -15.72
CA LEU A 49 -4.55 17.32 -16.97
C LEU A 49 -5.89 17.94 -17.38
N GLY A 50 -6.57 18.63 -16.45
CA GLY A 50 -7.91 19.18 -16.72
C GLY A 50 -8.98 18.12 -16.95
N ASP A 51 -8.66 16.85 -16.65
CA ASP A 51 -9.54 15.70 -16.83
C ASP A 51 -9.41 14.76 -15.60
N TRP A 52 -10.43 13.96 -15.37
CA TRP A 52 -10.42 12.89 -14.39
C TRP A 52 -9.63 11.66 -14.86
N ARG A 53 -9.37 11.55 -16.17
CA ARG A 53 -8.60 10.49 -16.80
C ARG A 53 -7.10 10.75 -16.64
N LEU A 54 -6.36 9.71 -16.24
CA LEU A 54 -4.92 9.76 -16.02
C LEU A 54 -4.19 8.92 -17.06
N GLU A 55 -4.57 9.08 -18.34
CA GLU A 55 -4.13 8.26 -19.47
C GLU A 55 -2.63 8.35 -19.78
N ASP A 56 -1.97 9.43 -19.35
CA ASP A 56 -0.52 9.63 -19.53
C ASP A 56 0.28 9.40 -18.24
N CYS A 57 -0.32 8.76 -17.24
CA CYS A 57 0.31 8.57 -15.94
C CYS A 57 0.77 7.12 -15.73
N THR A 58 1.85 6.94 -14.98
CA THR A 58 2.26 5.65 -14.42
C THR A 58 2.11 5.69 -12.91
N MET A 59 1.51 4.66 -12.32
CA MET A 59 1.38 4.50 -10.88
C MET A 59 2.44 3.54 -10.35
N TYR A 60 3.09 3.91 -9.26
CA TYR A 60 3.98 3.03 -8.49
C TYR A 60 3.35 2.81 -7.12
N VAL A 61 3.13 1.55 -6.75
CA VAL A 61 2.49 1.17 -5.51
C VAL A 61 3.28 0.06 -4.82
N THR A 62 3.48 0.18 -3.50
CA THR A 62 4.30 -0.77 -2.74
C THR A 62 3.62 -2.13 -2.53
N LEU A 63 2.29 -2.18 -2.54
CA LEU A 63 1.48 -3.39 -2.38
C LEU A 63 0.45 -3.48 -3.50
N GLU A 64 0.19 -4.70 -3.97
CA GLU A 64 -0.86 -5.00 -4.94
C GLU A 64 -2.20 -4.36 -4.55
N PRO A 65 -2.88 -3.67 -5.49
CA PRO A 65 -4.14 -3.00 -5.23
C PRO A 65 -5.24 -3.95 -4.74
N CYS A 66 -6.01 -3.52 -3.74
CA CYS A 66 -7.25 -4.17 -3.32
C CYS A 66 -8.39 -3.89 -4.33
N PRO A 67 -9.57 -4.54 -4.22
CA PRO A 67 -10.67 -4.35 -5.17
C PRO A 67 -11.07 -2.89 -5.39
N MET A 68 -11.13 -2.12 -4.32
CA MET A 68 -11.48 -0.69 -4.38
C MET A 68 -10.42 0.12 -5.14
N CYS A 69 -9.15 -0.12 -4.86
CA CYS A 69 -8.04 0.59 -5.53
C CYS A 69 -7.90 0.15 -6.99
N ALA A 70 -8.03 -1.16 -7.28
CA ALA A 70 -8.01 -1.67 -8.65
C ALA A 70 -9.14 -1.07 -9.50
N GLY A 71 -10.36 -1.02 -8.95
CA GLY A 71 -11.49 -0.37 -9.59
C GLY A 71 -11.23 1.12 -9.86
N ALA A 72 -10.64 1.84 -8.91
CA ALA A 72 -10.27 3.24 -9.09
C ALA A 72 -9.21 3.44 -10.19
N ILE A 73 -8.22 2.56 -10.29
CA ILE A 73 -7.19 2.58 -11.34
C ILE A 73 -7.83 2.42 -12.73
N VAL A 74 -8.70 1.43 -12.88
CA VAL A 74 -9.44 1.20 -14.14
C VAL A 74 -10.30 2.40 -14.50
N GLN A 75 -11.06 2.93 -13.54
CA GLN A 75 -11.92 4.10 -13.78
C GLN A 75 -11.11 5.36 -14.13
N ALA A 76 -9.99 5.58 -13.47
CA ALA A 76 -9.10 6.71 -13.76
C ALA A 76 -8.29 6.54 -15.07
N ARG A 77 -8.43 5.42 -15.77
CA ARG A 77 -7.73 5.14 -17.02
C ARG A 77 -6.20 5.19 -16.92
N ILE A 78 -5.64 4.79 -15.79
CA ILE A 78 -4.18 4.69 -15.63
C ILE A 78 -3.66 3.55 -16.50
N PRO A 79 -2.77 3.80 -17.47
CA PRO A 79 -2.36 2.78 -18.43
C PRO A 79 -1.34 1.79 -17.86
N LYS A 80 -0.54 2.20 -16.85
CA LYS A 80 0.51 1.35 -16.28
C LYS A 80 0.58 1.47 -14.76
N VAL A 81 0.69 0.30 -14.11
CA VAL A 81 0.91 0.19 -12.66
C VAL A 81 2.13 -0.68 -12.38
N VAL A 82 3.09 -0.14 -11.63
CA VAL A 82 4.26 -0.86 -11.15
C VAL A 82 4.04 -1.22 -9.68
N ILE A 83 4.05 -2.51 -9.39
CA ILE A 83 3.70 -3.09 -8.08
C ILE A 83 4.97 -3.61 -7.41
N GLY A 84 5.22 -3.22 -6.15
CA GLY A 84 6.33 -3.73 -5.36
C GLY A 84 6.13 -5.19 -4.96
N CYS A 85 5.16 -5.49 -4.13
CA CYS A 85 4.85 -6.86 -3.71
C CYS A 85 3.36 -7.21 -3.86
N MET A 86 3.10 -8.51 -4.03
CA MET A 86 1.75 -9.04 -4.20
C MET A 86 1.04 -9.20 -2.85
N ASN A 87 -0.30 -9.22 -2.88
CA ASN A 87 -1.16 -9.38 -1.71
C ASN A 87 -2.04 -10.63 -1.87
N PRO A 88 -1.60 -11.80 -1.40
CA PRO A 88 -2.32 -13.07 -1.59
C PRO A 88 -3.71 -13.12 -0.95
N LYS A 89 -4.02 -12.19 -0.05
CA LYS A 89 -5.28 -12.19 0.72
C LYS A 89 -6.37 -11.29 0.14
N ALA A 90 -5.98 -10.23 -0.57
CA ALA A 90 -6.93 -9.23 -1.04
C ALA A 90 -6.47 -8.52 -2.34
N GLY A 91 -5.44 -9.02 -3.00
CA GLY A 91 -4.90 -8.41 -4.21
C GLY A 91 -5.80 -8.65 -5.43
N CYS A 92 -5.95 -7.64 -6.25
CA CYS A 92 -6.80 -7.65 -7.44
C CYS A 92 -6.06 -7.27 -8.73
N ALA A 93 -4.76 -7.60 -8.79
CA ALA A 93 -3.94 -7.53 -9.98
C ALA A 93 -3.28 -8.90 -10.29
N GLY A 94 -3.99 -9.98 -9.99
CA GLY A 94 -3.58 -11.35 -10.27
C GLY A 94 -3.53 -12.30 -9.06
N SER A 95 -3.56 -11.80 -7.80
CA SER A 95 -3.47 -12.70 -6.62
C SER A 95 -4.81 -13.39 -6.31
N VAL A 96 -5.85 -12.66 -6.01
CA VAL A 96 -7.19 -13.18 -5.69
C VAL A 96 -8.13 -13.02 -6.89
N LEU A 97 -8.12 -11.84 -7.45
CA LEU A 97 -8.82 -11.47 -8.69
C LEU A 97 -7.83 -10.75 -9.61
N ASP A 98 -8.19 -10.63 -10.87
CA ASP A 98 -7.42 -9.86 -11.85
C ASP A 98 -8.30 -8.79 -12.50
N MET A 99 -8.59 -7.74 -11.74
CA MET A 99 -9.45 -6.64 -12.20
C MET A 99 -8.73 -5.70 -13.18
N LEU A 100 -7.40 -5.67 -13.16
CA LEU A 100 -6.63 -4.78 -14.02
C LEU A 100 -6.55 -5.29 -15.47
N HIS A 101 -6.75 -6.61 -15.68
CA HIS A 101 -6.71 -7.25 -16.98
C HIS A 101 -8.08 -7.87 -17.37
N GLU A 102 -9.16 -7.51 -16.69
CA GLU A 102 -10.50 -8.03 -16.95
C GLU A 102 -11.03 -7.53 -18.32
N ASP A 103 -11.22 -8.45 -19.25
CA ASP A 103 -11.64 -8.16 -20.64
C ASP A 103 -13.01 -7.46 -20.74
N GLY A 104 -13.86 -7.64 -19.72
CA GLY A 104 -15.16 -6.99 -19.65
C GLY A 104 -15.08 -5.48 -19.38
N PHE A 105 -13.94 -4.99 -18.92
CA PHE A 105 -13.75 -3.56 -18.73
C PHE A 105 -13.25 -2.88 -20.01
N ASN A 106 -13.66 -1.66 -20.20
CA ASN A 106 -13.28 -0.84 -21.36
C ASN A 106 -11.89 -0.16 -21.21
N HIS A 107 -11.09 -0.58 -20.26
CA HIS A 107 -9.71 -0.16 -20.06
C HIS A 107 -8.89 -1.30 -19.46
N GLN A 108 -7.76 -1.60 -20.08
CA GLN A 108 -6.78 -2.58 -19.64
C GLN A 108 -5.56 -1.86 -19.08
N VAL A 109 -4.96 -2.40 -18.05
CA VAL A 109 -3.81 -1.81 -17.36
C VAL A 109 -2.58 -2.69 -17.56
N GLU A 110 -1.48 -2.12 -18.06
CA GLU A 110 -0.19 -2.81 -18.06
C GLU A 110 0.32 -2.91 -16.61
N THR A 111 0.71 -4.11 -16.17
CA THR A 111 1.27 -4.31 -14.84
C THR A 111 2.70 -4.80 -14.88
N GLU A 112 3.54 -4.24 -14.04
CA GLU A 112 4.90 -4.71 -13.76
C GLU A 112 5.01 -5.03 -12.27
N VAL A 113 5.51 -6.22 -11.92
CA VAL A 113 5.51 -6.72 -10.54
C VAL A 113 6.92 -7.04 -10.07
N GLY A 114 7.21 -6.76 -8.80
CA GLY A 114 8.43 -7.18 -8.12
C GLY A 114 9.50 -6.10 -7.99
N LEU A 115 9.25 -4.88 -8.45
CA LEU A 115 10.21 -3.79 -8.32
C LEU A 115 10.39 -3.41 -6.84
N LEU A 116 11.61 -3.64 -6.29
CA LEU A 116 11.92 -3.51 -4.85
C LEU A 116 10.96 -4.32 -3.95
N GLY A 117 10.48 -5.46 -4.44
CA GLY A 117 9.43 -6.25 -3.82
C GLY A 117 9.81 -6.78 -2.43
N GLU A 118 11.07 -7.17 -2.20
CA GLU A 118 11.54 -7.60 -0.88
C GLU A 118 11.45 -6.49 0.15
N GLU A 119 11.88 -5.26 -0.20
CA GLU A 119 11.81 -4.10 0.70
C GLU A 119 10.34 -3.76 1.02
N CYS A 120 9.46 -3.77 0.03
CA CYS A 120 8.03 -3.54 0.22
C CYS A 120 7.41 -4.60 1.13
N SER A 121 7.69 -5.88 0.89
CA SER A 121 7.16 -6.99 1.69
C SER A 121 7.70 -6.98 3.13
N GLN A 122 8.99 -6.72 3.31
CA GLN A 122 9.61 -6.69 4.62
C GLN A 122 9.03 -5.59 5.51
N MET A 123 8.81 -4.40 4.96
CA MET A 123 8.21 -3.28 5.67
C MET A 123 6.81 -3.62 6.22
N LEU A 124 5.98 -4.33 5.45
CA LEU A 124 4.67 -4.81 5.91
C LEU A 124 4.80 -5.87 7.01
N LYS A 125 5.70 -6.84 6.84
CA LYS A 125 5.94 -7.90 7.84
C LYS A 125 6.36 -7.30 9.17
N ASP A 126 7.28 -6.35 9.17
CA ASP A 126 7.79 -5.69 10.38
C ASP A 126 6.69 -4.90 11.08
N PHE A 127 5.89 -4.16 10.34
CA PHE A 127 4.75 -3.42 10.88
C PHE A 127 3.74 -4.34 11.57
N PHE A 128 3.29 -5.41 10.91
CA PHE A 128 2.32 -6.33 11.49
C PHE A 128 2.91 -7.15 12.65
N LYS A 129 4.21 -7.45 12.63
CA LYS A 129 4.90 -8.06 13.77
C LYS A 129 4.86 -7.16 14.99
N ALA A 130 5.25 -5.89 14.84
CA ALA A 130 5.21 -4.90 15.92
C ALA A 130 3.78 -4.70 16.48
N LEU A 131 2.78 -4.65 15.60
CA LEU A 131 1.38 -4.52 15.99
C LEU A 131 0.89 -5.71 16.84
N ARG A 132 1.27 -6.94 16.46
CA ARG A 132 0.93 -8.14 17.25
C ARG A 132 1.61 -8.15 18.61
N GLU A 133 2.86 -7.72 18.71
CA GLU A 133 3.59 -7.62 19.97
C GLU A 133 2.99 -6.56 20.91
N GLU A 134 2.59 -5.41 20.36
CA GLU A 134 1.89 -4.37 21.12
C GLU A 134 0.54 -4.90 21.64
N GLY A 135 -0.22 -5.62 20.80
CA GLY A 135 -1.49 -6.23 21.19
C GLY A 135 -1.35 -7.25 22.33
N LYS A 136 -0.30 -8.08 22.31
CA LYS A 136 -0.01 -9.04 23.40
C LYS A 136 0.33 -8.30 24.70
N ARG A 137 1.15 -7.27 24.66
CA ARG A 137 1.50 -6.47 25.86
C ARG A 137 0.27 -5.81 26.48
N LYS A 138 -0.61 -5.23 25.66
CA LYS A 138 -1.87 -4.61 26.14
C LYS A 138 -2.78 -5.64 26.83
N LYS A 139 -2.93 -6.85 26.28
CA LYS A 139 -3.71 -7.93 26.91
C LYS A 139 -3.15 -8.34 28.26
N GLN A 140 -1.83 -8.56 28.36
CA GLN A 140 -1.18 -8.91 29.65
C GLN A 140 -1.37 -7.80 30.71
N THR A 141 -1.27 -6.53 30.34
CA THR A 141 -1.49 -5.41 31.27
C THR A 141 -2.93 -5.39 31.80
N ILE A 142 -3.91 -5.66 30.93
CA ILE A 142 -5.33 -5.72 31.32
C ILE A 142 -5.58 -6.91 32.26
N GLU A 143 -5.02 -8.08 32.00
CA GLU A 143 -5.16 -9.28 32.84
C GLU A 143 -4.55 -9.04 34.23
N VAL A 144 -3.37 -8.46 34.31
CA VAL A 144 -2.73 -8.13 35.61
C VAL A 144 -3.55 -7.10 36.37
N SER A 145 -4.12 -6.08 35.70
CA SER A 145 -4.96 -5.09 36.36
C SER A 145 -6.29 -5.66 36.88
N LYS A 146 -6.88 -6.61 36.16
CA LYS A 146 -8.10 -7.34 36.59
C LYS A 146 -7.79 -8.25 37.78
N ALA A 147 -6.67 -8.99 37.76
CA ALA A 147 -6.25 -9.85 38.87
C ALA A 147 -6.00 -9.05 40.17
N LYS A 148 -5.38 -7.87 40.08
CA LYS A 148 -5.21 -6.98 41.24
C LYS A 148 -6.55 -6.51 41.82
N LYS A 149 -7.49 -6.06 40.97
CA LYS A 149 -8.81 -5.62 41.43
C LYS A 149 -9.62 -6.72 42.10
N SER A 150 -9.53 -7.98 41.63
CA SER A 150 -10.21 -9.11 42.28
C SER A 150 -9.54 -9.51 43.59
N ALA A 151 -8.22 -9.36 43.74
CA ALA A 151 -7.53 -9.59 45.03
C ALA A 151 -7.90 -8.55 46.08
N ASP A 152 -7.99 -7.26 45.70
CA ASP A 152 -8.35 -6.18 46.62
C ASP A 152 -9.83 -6.25 47.07
N SER A 153 -10.72 -6.87 46.29
CA SER A 153 -12.14 -7.05 46.64
C SER A 153 -12.42 -8.21 47.60
N ILE A 154 -11.45 -9.08 47.88
CA ILE A 154 -11.57 -10.23 48.79
C ILE A 154 -11.09 -9.88 50.22
N THR A 155 -10.47 -8.72 50.42
CA THR A 155 -9.85 -8.29 51.67
C THR A 155 -10.73 -7.32 52.49
N HIS A 156 -12.01 -7.19 52.15
CA HIS A 156 -12.98 -6.36 52.94
C HIS A 156 -14.13 -7.20 53.45
#